data_ac251d8f23c9019e1327c9c28b3fabb3
#
_entry.id   ac251d8f23c9019e1327c9c28b3fabb3
#
_cell.length_a   1.000
_cell.length_b   1.000
_cell.length_c   1.000
_cell.angle_alpha   90.00
_cell.angle_beta   90.00
_cell.angle_gamma   90.00
#
_symmetry.space_group_name_H-M   'P 1'
#
loop_
_entity.id
_entity.type
_entity.pdbx_description
1 polymer ?
#
loop_
_entity_poly.entity_id
_entity_poly.type
_entity_poly.pdbx_seq_one_letter_code
_entity_poly.pdbx_strand_id
1 'polypeptide(L)'
;MKHSFLLGCLGIALFAAPARADDPGANQTRTVKFTDPGHVTAFGYYVGTYRGVLVSEPGTPTLDLYCVDFLHHVSVGQQWTANFSNLAGDLTDTRYGNVMRSRYEMAAWLTTQYPGQSSVTTGNIQGTVWNLFSNTGLSLSDGGFWLAEAQDHYLTDGLDYSKFNVVTDVNKRDPRSAQEFLTTTTVTPPPTVTPEPATLILLGSGMLGVMLVGWKRQG
;
A
#
# COMPACT_ATOMS: atom_id res chain seq x y z
N MET A 1 68.11 22.58 -16.99
CA MET A 1 66.76 22.39 -17.48
C MET A 1 66.06 21.35 -16.61
N LYS A 2 65.19 21.78 -15.71
CA LYS A 2 64.44 20.88 -14.81
C LYS A 2 62.97 20.93 -15.25
N HIS A 3 62.45 19.81 -15.79
CA HIS A 3 61.04 19.68 -16.15
C HIS A 3 60.27 19.17 -14.95
N SER A 4 59.41 20.03 -14.41
CA SER A 4 58.41 19.64 -13.39
C SER A 4 57.16 19.08 -14.08
N PHE A 5 56.85 17.81 -13.85
CA PHE A 5 55.60 17.20 -14.27
C PHE A 5 54.56 17.46 -13.17
N LEU A 6 53.52 18.23 -13.50
CA LEU A 6 52.32 18.37 -12.68
C LEU A 6 51.36 17.22 -13.05
N LEU A 7 51.17 16.26 -12.14
CA LEU A 7 50.13 15.26 -12.23
C LEU A 7 48.83 15.89 -11.67
N GLY A 8 47.91 16.22 -12.58
CA GLY A 8 46.55 16.63 -12.20
C GLY A 8 45.68 15.40 -11.87
N CYS A 9 45.31 15.25 -10.59
CA CYS A 9 44.31 14.28 -10.18
C CYS A 9 42.92 14.78 -10.60
N LEU A 10 42.36 14.18 -11.63
CA LEU A 10 40.97 14.40 -12.04
C LEU A 10 40.05 13.61 -11.07
N GLY A 11 39.52 14.30 -10.08
CA GLY A 11 38.52 13.72 -9.16
C GLY A 11 37.18 13.55 -9.88
N ILE A 12 36.79 12.31 -10.17
CA ILE A 12 35.45 11.99 -10.64
C ILE A 12 34.50 12.04 -9.41
N ALA A 13 33.75 13.12 -9.27
CA ALA A 13 32.67 13.21 -8.31
C ALA A 13 31.50 12.37 -8.85
N LEU A 14 31.32 11.16 -8.31
CA LEU A 14 30.09 10.39 -8.49
C LEU A 14 28.99 11.09 -7.70
N PHE A 15 28.14 11.83 -8.39
CA PHE A 15 26.89 12.30 -7.83
C PHE A 15 25.96 11.07 -7.71
N ALA A 16 25.85 10.50 -6.51
CA ALA A 16 24.76 9.61 -6.18
C ALA A 16 23.48 10.44 -6.29
N ALA A 17 22.62 10.13 -7.29
CA ALA A 17 21.30 10.71 -7.35
C ALA A 17 20.58 10.38 -6.02
N PRO A 18 19.89 11.35 -5.38
CA PRO A 18 19.10 11.05 -4.19
C PRO A 18 18.07 9.99 -4.58
N ALA A 19 18.01 8.89 -3.83
CA ALA A 19 16.92 7.94 -3.93
C ALA A 19 15.63 8.75 -3.71
N ARG A 20 14.76 8.75 -4.72
CA ARG A 20 13.46 9.40 -4.61
C ARG A 20 12.74 8.71 -3.45
N ALA A 21 12.44 9.46 -2.39
CA ALA A 21 11.49 9.00 -1.39
C ALA A 21 10.20 8.67 -2.15
N ASP A 22 9.69 7.43 -2.00
CA ASP A 22 8.44 7.04 -2.61
C ASP A 22 7.38 8.07 -2.18
N ASP A 23 6.79 8.75 -3.17
CA ASP A 23 5.68 9.66 -2.94
C ASP A 23 4.55 8.87 -2.26
N PRO A 24 4.15 9.20 -1.01
CA PRO A 24 3.10 8.46 -0.31
C PRO A 24 1.76 8.45 -1.04
N GLY A 25 1.60 9.29 -2.06
CA GLY A 25 0.45 9.31 -2.95
C GLY A 25 0.64 8.56 -4.27
N ALA A 26 1.84 8.04 -4.57
CA ALA A 26 2.09 7.33 -5.82
C ALA A 26 1.55 5.90 -5.76
N ASN A 27 0.85 5.48 -6.82
CA ASN A 27 0.38 4.11 -6.97
C ASN A 27 1.57 3.15 -7.07
N GLN A 28 1.56 2.11 -6.22
CA GLN A 28 2.64 1.13 -6.16
C GLN A 28 2.14 -0.22 -6.64
N THR A 29 2.95 -0.91 -7.43
CA THR A 29 2.64 -2.28 -7.89
C THR A 29 3.34 -3.30 -7.00
N ARG A 30 2.57 -4.28 -6.47
CA ARG A 30 3.06 -5.31 -5.54
C ARG A 30 2.45 -6.66 -5.84
N THR A 31 3.09 -7.74 -5.40
CA THR A 31 2.50 -9.09 -5.50
C THR A 31 1.83 -9.46 -4.19
N VAL A 32 0.52 -9.73 -4.28
CA VAL A 32 -0.32 -10.15 -3.16
C VAL A 32 -0.57 -11.66 -3.26
N LYS A 33 -0.58 -12.34 -2.13
CA LYS A 33 -1.09 -13.70 -1.98
C LYS A 33 -2.24 -13.69 -1.00
N PHE A 34 -3.39 -14.23 -1.42
CA PHE A 34 -4.55 -14.42 -0.54
C PHE A 34 -4.34 -15.63 0.37
N THR A 35 -4.50 -15.46 1.67
CA THR A 35 -4.15 -16.50 2.65
C THR A 35 -5.33 -17.01 3.46
N ASP A 36 -6.32 -16.15 3.76
CA ASP A 36 -7.44 -16.52 4.63
C ASP A 36 -8.69 -15.70 4.29
N PRO A 37 -9.85 -16.34 4.01
CA PRO A 37 -11.12 -15.65 3.78
C PRO A 37 -11.82 -15.23 5.08
N GLY A 38 -11.21 -15.43 6.24
CA GLY A 38 -11.88 -15.26 7.54
C GLY A 38 -12.84 -16.40 7.87
N HIS A 39 -13.62 -16.21 8.94
CA HIS A 39 -14.50 -17.25 9.48
C HIS A 39 -15.97 -16.88 9.47
N VAL A 40 -16.30 -15.63 9.13
CA VAL A 40 -17.69 -15.15 9.08
C VAL A 40 -18.28 -15.42 7.71
N THR A 41 -19.48 -15.95 7.66
CA THR A 41 -20.21 -16.17 6.41
C THR A 41 -21.59 -15.53 6.48
N ALA A 42 -22.02 -14.92 5.37
CA ALA A 42 -23.38 -14.43 5.15
C ALA A 42 -23.73 -14.56 3.66
N PHE A 43 -24.99 -14.78 3.34
CA PHE A 43 -25.48 -14.90 1.96
C PHE A 43 -24.80 -16.01 1.14
N GLY A 44 -24.19 -17.01 1.80
CA GLY A 44 -23.40 -18.05 1.13
C GLY A 44 -21.95 -17.65 0.77
N TYR A 45 -21.48 -16.49 1.22
CA TYR A 45 -20.14 -15.97 0.97
C TYR A 45 -19.38 -15.75 2.28
N TYR A 46 -18.07 -15.75 2.21
CA TYR A 46 -17.24 -15.19 3.28
C TYR A 46 -17.40 -13.68 3.33
N VAL A 47 -17.46 -13.10 4.53
CA VAL A 47 -17.68 -11.68 4.77
C VAL A 47 -16.75 -11.16 5.88
N GLY A 48 -16.50 -9.84 5.88
CA GLY A 48 -15.69 -9.18 6.89
C GLY A 48 -14.23 -9.05 6.48
N THR A 49 -13.32 -9.22 7.44
CA THR A 49 -11.88 -9.07 7.20
C THR A 49 -11.28 -10.35 6.66
N TYR A 50 -10.67 -10.27 5.49
CA TYR A 50 -9.83 -11.31 4.89
C TYR A 50 -8.36 -11.04 5.17
N ARG A 51 -7.49 -12.02 4.89
CA ARG A 51 -6.06 -11.85 5.03
C ARG A 51 -5.30 -12.18 3.77
N GLY A 52 -4.27 -11.38 3.52
CA GLY A 52 -3.28 -11.60 2.49
C GLY A 52 -1.89 -11.31 3.00
N VAL A 53 -0.89 -11.55 2.16
CA VAL A 53 0.51 -11.17 2.41
C VAL A 53 1.12 -10.55 1.17
N LEU A 54 2.08 -9.63 1.36
CA LEU A 54 2.91 -9.07 0.29
C LEU A 54 4.12 -9.97 0.08
N VAL A 55 4.06 -10.83 -0.95
CA VAL A 55 5.15 -11.79 -1.21
C VAL A 55 6.34 -11.15 -1.91
N SER A 56 6.19 -9.95 -2.46
CA SER A 56 7.26 -9.18 -3.09
C SER A 56 8.12 -8.41 -2.08
N GLU A 57 7.75 -8.39 -0.80
CA GLU A 57 8.41 -7.57 0.21
C GLU A 57 9.15 -8.40 1.26
N PRO A 58 10.28 -7.89 1.78
CA PRO A 58 10.99 -8.53 2.88
C PRO A 58 10.07 -8.70 4.09
N GLY A 59 10.11 -9.88 4.73
CA GLY A 59 9.28 -10.18 5.89
C GLY A 59 7.83 -10.53 5.57
N THR A 60 7.42 -10.52 4.30
CA THR A 60 6.07 -10.87 3.84
C THR A 60 4.96 -10.24 4.71
N PRO A 61 4.84 -8.90 4.75
CA PRO A 61 3.87 -8.22 5.59
C PRO A 61 2.45 -8.74 5.38
N THR A 62 1.72 -8.91 6.47
CA THR A 62 0.30 -9.31 6.44
C THR A 62 -0.58 -8.11 6.09
N LEU A 63 -1.61 -8.35 5.29
CA LEU A 63 -2.64 -7.38 4.92
C LEU A 63 -3.97 -7.80 5.49
N ASP A 64 -4.69 -6.88 6.11
CA ASP A 64 -6.13 -6.99 6.29
C ASP A 64 -6.79 -6.48 5.00
N LEU A 65 -7.62 -7.32 4.38
CA LEU A 65 -8.26 -7.08 3.11
C LEU A 65 -9.78 -7.02 3.30
N TYR A 66 -10.42 -6.04 2.71
CA TYR A 66 -11.88 -5.85 2.76
C TYR A 66 -12.42 -5.84 1.33
N CYS A 67 -13.21 -6.85 0.98
CA CYS A 67 -13.69 -7.01 -0.38
C CYS A 67 -14.68 -5.91 -0.79
N VAL A 68 -14.42 -5.22 -1.88
CA VAL A 68 -15.33 -4.24 -2.48
C VAL A 68 -15.97 -4.74 -3.78
N ASP A 69 -15.51 -5.87 -4.31
CA ASP A 69 -15.90 -6.41 -5.60
C ASP A 69 -16.65 -7.74 -5.45
N PHE A 70 -17.96 -7.70 -5.66
CA PHE A 70 -18.84 -8.88 -5.57
C PHE A 70 -18.73 -9.81 -6.80
N LEU A 71 -18.29 -9.28 -7.95
CA LEU A 71 -18.37 -10.01 -9.22
C LEU A 71 -17.16 -10.89 -9.52
N HIS A 72 -16.03 -10.65 -8.87
CA HIS A 72 -14.80 -11.43 -9.02
C HIS A 72 -14.49 -12.18 -7.73
N HIS A 73 -13.66 -13.22 -7.85
CA HIS A 73 -13.32 -14.08 -6.72
C HIS A 73 -11.83 -14.32 -6.63
N VAL A 74 -11.36 -14.66 -5.44
CA VAL A 74 -10.03 -15.18 -5.18
C VAL A 74 -10.11 -16.50 -4.42
N SER A 75 -9.11 -17.34 -4.59
CA SER A 75 -8.96 -18.59 -3.86
C SER A 75 -7.78 -18.53 -2.91
N VAL A 76 -7.86 -19.26 -1.79
CA VAL A 76 -6.74 -19.37 -0.84
C VAL A 76 -5.49 -19.90 -1.58
N GLY A 77 -4.38 -19.20 -1.40
CA GLY A 77 -3.12 -19.47 -2.09
C GLY A 77 -2.94 -18.76 -3.43
N GLN A 78 -3.99 -18.17 -4.00
CA GLN A 78 -3.89 -17.40 -5.24
C GLN A 78 -2.96 -16.20 -5.05
N GLN A 79 -2.14 -15.94 -6.07
CA GLN A 79 -1.24 -14.80 -6.14
C GLN A 79 -1.55 -13.97 -7.38
N TRP A 80 -1.44 -12.66 -7.25
CA TRP A 80 -1.58 -11.73 -8.38
C TRP A 80 -0.75 -10.48 -8.16
N THR A 81 -0.44 -9.80 -9.25
CA THR A 81 0.17 -8.47 -9.22
C THR A 81 -0.93 -7.43 -9.08
N ALA A 82 -0.84 -6.57 -8.07
CA ALA A 82 -1.83 -5.57 -7.75
C ALA A 82 -1.25 -4.16 -7.73
N ASN A 83 -2.04 -3.20 -8.20
CA ASN A 83 -1.84 -1.78 -7.95
C ASN A 83 -2.40 -1.44 -6.57
N PHE A 84 -1.64 -0.72 -5.77
CA PHE A 84 -2.05 -0.11 -4.51
C PHE A 84 -2.28 1.36 -4.76
N SER A 85 -3.54 1.74 -4.91
CA SER A 85 -3.94 3.14 -5.15
C SER A 85 -4.38 3.77 -3.84
N ASN A 86 -3.64 4.80 -3.39
CA ASN A 86 -4.00 5.51 -2.17
C ASN A 86 -5.35 6.20 -2.31
N LEU A 87 -6.25 6.03 -1.34
CA LEU A 87 -7.62 6.53 -1.44
C LEU A 87 -7.70 8.07 -1.45
N ALA A 88 -6.73 8.76 -0.86
CA ALA A 88 -6.61 10.21 -0.96
C ALA A 88 -5.93 10.68 -2.27
N GLY A 89 -5.30 9.76 -3.03
CA GLY A 89 -4.57 10.01 -4.27
C GLY A 89 -5.39 9.76 -5.55
N ASP A 90 -4.70 9.35 -6.63
CA ASP A 90 -5.34 9.01 -7.90
C ASP A 90 -5.86 7.57 -7.90
N LEU A 91 -7.12 7.39 -8.29
CA LEU A 91 -7.81 6.11 -8.36
C LEU A 91 -7.96 5.58 -9.81
N THR A 92 -7.26 6.14 -10.78
CA THR A 92 -7.36 5.72 -12.19
C THR A 92 -7.03 4.23 -12.36
N ASP A 93 -6.13 3.68 -11.54
CA ASP A 93 -5.73 2.27 -11.58
C ASP A 93 -6.70 1.33 -10.87
N THR A 94 -7.70 1.84 -10.17
CA THR A 94 -8.75 1.02 -9.56
C THR A 94 -9.78 0.56 -10.59
N ARG A 95 -10.58 -0.45 -10.25
CA ARG A 95 -11.59 -1.00 -11.15
C ARG A 95 -12.66 0.03 -11.55
N TYR A 96 -13.06 0.87 -10.61
CA TYR A 96 -14.13 1.83 -10.80
C TYR A 96 -13.64 3.29 -10.99
N GLY A 97 -12.37 3.55 -10.80
CA GLY A 97 -11.73 4.84 -11.06
C GLY A 97 -12.18 5.98 -10.13
N ASN A 98 -11.71 7.18 -10.45
CA ASN A 98 -11.98 8.39 -9.65
C ASN A 98 -13.48 8.77 -9.57
N VAL A 99 -14.29 8.36 -10.54
CA VAL A 99 -15.73 8.67 -10.57
C VAL A 99 -16.49 7.98 -9.42
N MET A 100 -15.92 6.93 -8.84
CA MET A 100 -16.50 6.20 -7.70
C MET A 100 -15.79 6.50 -6.37
N ARG A 101 -14.99 7.56 -6.29
CA ARG A 101 -14.23 7.93 -5.08
C ARG A 101 -15.10 7.92 -3.82
N SER A 102 -16.25 8.60 -3.83
CA SER A 102 -17.14 8.66 -2.66
C SER A 102 -17.62 7.29 -2.22
N ARG A 103 -17.79 6.33 -3.15
CA ARG A 103 -18.17 4.97 -2.82
C ARG A 103 -17.02 4.20 -2.17
N TYR A 104 -15.78 4.40 -2.61
CA TYR A 104 -14.62 3.86 -1.93
C TYR A 104 -14.43 4.45 -0.53
N GLU A 105 -14.68 5.75 -0.36
CA GLU A 105 -14.62 6.42 0.94
C GLU A 105 -15.71 5.91 1.89
N MET A 106 -16.96 5.76 1.42
CA MET A 106 -18.03 5.10 2.19
C MET A 106 -17.68 3.65 2.54
N ALA A 107 -17.13 2.88 1.59
CA ALA A 107 -16.69 1.52 1.85
C ALA A 107 -15.56 1.49 2.90
N ALA A 108 -14.58 2.39 2.82
CA ALA A 108 -13.52 2.51 3.82
C ALA A 108 -14.08 2.83 5.21
N TRP A 109 -15.03 3.77 5.31
CA TRP A 109 -15.72 4.05 6.57
C TRP A 109 -16.45 2.81 7.10
N LEU A 110 -17.20 2.11 6.26
CA LEU A 110 -17.89 0.86 6.62
C LEU A 110 -16.94 -0.22 7.14
N THR A 111 -15.73 -0.34 6.59
CA THR A 111 -14.76 -1.33 7.08
C THR A 111 -14.29 -1.06 8.51
N THR A 112 -14.33 0.17 8.96
CA THR A 112 -14.00 0.53 10.36
C THR A 112 -15.07 0.06 11.34
N GLN A 113 -16.26 -0.29 10.86
CA GLN A 113 -17.39 -0.71 11.68
C GLN A 113 -17.41 -2.23 11.97
N TYR A 114 -16.56 -3.05 11.33
CA TYR A 114 -16.53 -4.49 11.55
C TYR A 114 -16.15 -4.94 12.99
N PRO A 115 -15.21 -4.30 13.69
CA PRO A 115 -14.77 -4.77 15.00
C PRO A 115 -15.92 -4.90 16.00
N GLY A 116 -16.02 -6.07 16.65
CA GLY A 116 -17.02 -6.32 17.70
C GLY A 116 -18.44 -6.61 17.19
N GLN A 117 -18.68 -6.65 15.89
CA GLN A 117 -20.01 -6.91 15.33
C GLN A 117 -20.36 -8.40 15.33
N SER A 118 -21.67 -8.68 15.38
CA SER A 118 -22.20 -10.02 15.16
C SER A 118 -22.00 -10.45 13.71
N SER A 119 -22.08 -11.76 13.42
CA SER A 119 -22.01 -12.26 12.05
C SER A 119 -23.09 -11.68 11.14
N VAL A 120 -24.30 -11.47 11.67
CA VAL A 120 -25.42 -10.86 10.92
C VAL A 120 -25.10 -9.42 10.56
N THR A 121 -24.62 -8.64 11.52
CA THR A 121 -24.24 -7.24 11.29
C THR A 121 -23.07 -7.15 10.31
N THR A 122 -22.05 -7.98 10.48
CA THR A 122 -20.90 -8.07 9.54
C THR A 122 -21.38 -8.38 8.13
N GLY A 123 -22.35 -9.29 7.98
CA GLY A 123 -22.98 -9.61 6.70
C GLY A 123 -23.67 -8.40 6.08
N ASN A 124 -24.47 -7.65 6.85
CA ASN A 124 -25.15 -6.46 6.37
C ASN A 124 -24.17 -5.36 5.95
N ILE A 125 -23.11 -5.11 6.74
CA ILE A 125 -22.05 -4.16 6.38
C ILE A 125 -21.40 -4.58 5.07
N GLN A 126 -20.99 -5.85 4.94
CA GLN A 126 -20.33 -6.33 3.73
C GLN A 126 -21.26 -6.28 2.51
N GLY A 127 -22.52 -6.65 2.67
CA GLY A 127 -23.52 -6.54 1.61
C GLY A 127 -23.76 -5.11 1.17
N THR A 128 -23.73 -4.15 2.11
CA THR A 128 -23.79 -2.71 1.82
C THR A 128 -22.56 -2.28 1.02
N VAL A 129 -21.36 -2.69 1.43
CA VAL A 129 -20.11 -2.40 0.67
C VAL A 129 -20.24 -2.90 -0.77
N TRP A 130 -20.68 -4.13 -0.98
CA TRP A 130 -20.86 -4.67 -2.34
C TRP A 130 -21.93 -3.91 -3.14
N ASN A 131 -23.04 -3.51 -2.51
CA ASN A 131 -24.10 -2.73 -3.15
C ASN A 131 -23.66 -1.31 -3.54
N LEU A 132 -22.61 -0.76 -2.93
CA LEU A 132 -22.03 0.51 -3.38
C LEU A 132 -21.47 0.41 -4.81
N PHE A 133 -20.97 -0.74 -5.24
CA PHE A 133 -20.28 -0.92 -6.52
C PHE A 133 -21.09 -1.74 -7.54
N SER A 134 -21.99 -2.60 -7.08
CA SER A 134 -22.73 -3.55 -7.93
C SER A 134 -24.15 -3.74 -7.42
N ASN A 135 -25.08 -4.00 -8.32
CA ASN A 135 -26.40 -4.49 -7.91
C ASN A 135 -26.27 -5.99 -7.62
N THR A 136 -26.10 -6.35 -6.34
CA THR A 136 -25.87 -7.74 -5.94
C THR A 136 -27.15 -8.57 -5.85
N GLY A 137 -28.31 -7.96 -5.76
CA GLY A 137 -29.58 -8.63 -5.47
C GLY A 137 -29.68 -9.23 -4.05
N LEU A 138 -28.73 -8.94 -3.15
CA LEU A 138 -28.74 -9.42 -1.78
C LEU A 138 -29.83 -8.72 -0.96
N SER A 139 -30.59 -9.50 -0.18
CA SER A 139 -31.56 -8.97 0.77
C SER A 139 -30.88 -8.73 2.12
N LEU A 140 -30.60 -7.47 2.43
CA LEU A 140 -30.00 -7.07 3.70
C LEU A 140 -31.09 -6.95 4.77
N SER A 141 -30.83 -7.48 5.97
CA SER A 141 -31.80 -7.49 7.06
C SER A 141 -31.85 -6.20 7.87
N ASP A 142 -30.99 -5.22 7.54
CA ASP A 142 -30.86 -3.93 8.24
C ASP A 142 -31.75 -2.82 7.65
N GLY A 143 -32.54 -3.12 6.61
CA GLY A 143 -33.41 -2.14 5.97
C GLY A 143 -32.67 -0.96 5.34
N GLY A 144 -31.37 -1.09 5.06
CA GLY A 144 -30.54 -0.01 4.50
C GLY A 144 -29.87 0.87 5.55
N PHE A 145 -29.89 0.48 6.82
CA PHE A 145 -29.27 1.21 7.92
C PHE A 145 -27.81 1.56 7.63
N TRP A 146 -26.98 0.57 7.27
CA TRP A 146 -25.55 0.80 7.04
C TRP A 146 -25.25 1.70 5.84
N LEU A 147 -26.14 1.72 4.82
CA LEU A 147 -25.99 2.67 3.72
C LEU A 147 -26.26 4.10 4.18
N ALA A 148 -27.30 4.32 4.98
CA ALA A 148 -27.60 5.63 5.53
C ALA A 148 -26.49 6.13 6.43
N GLU A 149 -26.01 5.30 7.37
CA GLU A 149 -24.88 5.63 8.24
C GLU A 149 -23.63 6.01 7.43
N ALA A 150 -23.29 5.22 6.39
CA ALA A 150 -22.14 5.53 5.56
C ALA A 150 -22.30 6.87 4.84
N GLN A 151 -23.48 7.20 4.33
CA GLN A 151 -23.75 8.47 3.66
C GLN A 151 -23.63 9.68 4.60
N ASP A 152 -24.05 9.54 5.85
CA ASP A 152 -24.03 10.62 6.83
C ASP A 152 -22.64 10.82 7.45
N HIS A 153 -21.85 9.75 7.58
CA HIS A 153 -20.64 9.74 8.40
C HIS A 153 -19.31 9.73 7.63
N TYR A 154 -19.26 9.26 6.37
CA TYR A 154 -17.98 9.07 5.67
C TYR A 154 -17.15 10.37 5.52
N LEU A 155 -17.77 11.56 5.49
CA LEU A 155 -17.06 12.85 5.43
C LEU A 155 -16.98 13.56 6.78
N THR A 156 -17.81 13.18 7.76
CA THR A 156 -18.00 13.95 9.00
C THR A 156 -17.23 13.38 10.19
N ASP A 157 -16.92 12.08 10.21
CA ASP A 157 -16.23 11.43 11.32
C ASP A 157 -14.70 11.66 11.34
N GLY A 158 -14.17 12.43 10.39
CA GLY A 158 -12.75 12.77 10.35
C GLY A 158 -11.83 11.59 10.01
N LEU A 159 -12.34 10.57 9.30
CA LEU A 159 -11.55 9.43 8.87
C LEU A 159 -10.44 9.88 7.91
N ASP A 160 -9.20 9.49 8.22
CA ASP A 160 -8.04 9.80 7.39
C ASP A 160 -7.93 8.79 6.22
N TYR A 161 -8.46 9.16 5.07
CA TYR A 161 -8.46 8.31 3.88
C TYR A 161 -7.06 8.05 3.28
N SER A 162 -6.06 8.84 3.65
CA SER A 162 -4.67 8.57 3.24
C SER A 162 -4.10 7.27 3.81
N LYS A 163 -4.74 6.71 4.84
CA LYS A 163 -4.39 5.42 5.44
C LYS A 163 -4.97 4.22 4.72
N PHE A 164 -5.82 4.44 3.72
CA PHE A 164 -6.45 3.37 2.94
C PHE A 164 -5.86 3.28 1.54
N ASN A 165 -5.72 2.05 1.07
CA ASN A 165 -5.37 1.76 -0.31
C ASN A 165 -6.43 0.85 -0.94
N VAL A 166 -6.71 1.10 -2.21
CA VAL A 166 -7.47 0.16 -3.05
C VAL A 166 -6.47 -0.79 -3.70
N VAL A 167 -6.67 -2.08 -3.52
CA VAL A 167 -5.83 -3.17 -4.04
C VAL A 167 -6.50 -3.77 -5.24
N THR A 168 -6.01 -3.43 -6.43
CA THR A 168 -6.62 -3.80 -7.70
C THR A 168 -5.67 -4.66 -8.53
N ASP A 169 -6.15 -5.78 -9.08
CA ASP A 169 -5.38 -6.57 -10.03
C ASP A 169 -4.97 -5.71 -11.24
N VAL A 170 -3.70 -5.76 -11.64
CA VAL A 170 -3.20 -5.01 -12.82
C VAL A 170 -3.98 -5.38 -14.09
N ASN A 171 -4.54 -6.60 -14.14
CA ASN A 171 -5.40 -7.10 -15.22
C ASN A 171 -6.89 -6.86 -14.96
N LYS A 172 -7.25 -5.80 -14.27
CA LYS A 172 -8.61 -5.49 -13.77
C LYS A 172 -9.75 -5.64 -14.80
N ARG A 173 -9.46 -5.66 -16.10
CA ARG A 173 -10.44 -5.85 -17.18
C ARG A 173 -10.62 -7.33 -17.57
N ASP A 174 -9.76 -8.22 -17.12
CA ASP A 174 -9.90 -9.66 -17.35
C ASP A 174 -11.02 -10.19 -16.44
N PRO A 175 -12.01 -10.94 -16.95
CA PRO A 175 -13.04 -11.58 -16.13
C PRO A 175 -12.49 -12.55 -15.07
N ARG A 176 -11.25 -13.00 -15.22
CA ARG A 176 -10.54 -13.88 -14.27
C ARG A 176 -9.65 -13.14 -13.30
N SER A 177 -9.60 -11.79 -13.39
CA SER A 177 -8.80 -11.00 -12.47
C SER A 177 -9.22 -11.24 -11.03
N ALA A 178 -8.31 -11.05 -10.10
CA ALA A 178 -8.61 -11.10 -8.68
C ALA A 178 -9.64 -10.03 -8.32
N GLN A 179 -10.48 -10.31 -7.33
CA GLN A 179 -11.41 -9.32 -6.78
C GLN A 179 -10.63 -8.12 -6.20
N GLU A 180 -11.30 -6.98 -6.17
CA GLU A 180 -10.73 -5.75 -5.64
C GLU A 180 -10.98 -5.64 -4.14
N PHE A 181 -10.01 -5.08 -3.41
CA PHE A 181 -10.06 -4.94 -1.96
C PHE A 181 -9.70 -3.52 -1.52
N LEU A 182 -10.19 -3.12 -0.36
CA LEU A 182 -9.57 -2.09 0.46
C LEU A 182 -8.60 -2.73 1.45
N THR A 183 -7.57 -1.98 1.84
CA THR A 183 -6.66 -2.34 2.92
C THR A 183 -6.25 -1.09 3.70
N THR A 184 -6.05 -1.24 5.00
CA THR A 184 -5.46 -0.21 5.86
C THR A 184 -3.96 -0.45 6.01
N THR A 185 -3.24 -0.60 4.91
CA THR A 185 -1.81 -0.82 5.03
C THR A 185 -1.13 0.39 5.62
N THR A 186 -0.72 0.30 6.87
CA THR A 186 0.55 0.87 7.25
C THR A 186 1.63 -0.02 6.63
N VAL A 187 1.91 0.14 5.34
CA VAL A 187 3.20 -0.30 4.82
C VAL A 187 4.19 0.55 5.57
N THR A 188 4.78 -0.04 6.63
CA THR A 188 5.99 0.54 7.20
C THR A 188 6.96 0.60 6.03
N PRO A 189 7.37 1.79 5.53
CA PRO A 189 8.38 1.84 4.49
C PRO A 189 9.53 0.97 5.00
N PRO A 190 10.16 0.14 4.17
CA PRO A 190 11.36 -0.57 4.57
C PRO A 190 12.24 0.50 5.23
N PRO A 191 12.86 0.19 6.40
CA PRO A 191 13.67 1.17 7.11
C PRO A 191 14.55 1.80 6.04
N THR A 192 14.38 3.11 5.81
CA THR A 192 15.25 3.85 4.89
C THR A 192 16.64 3.53 5.38
N VAL A 193 17.36 2.69 4.62
CA VAL A 193 18.78 2.48 4.85
C VAL A 193 19.33 3.86 4.55
N THR A 194 19.38 4.69 5.60
CA THR A 194 20.06 5.99 5.53
C THR A 194 21.45 5.62 5.05
N PRO A 195 21.87 6.01 3.84
CA PRO A 195 23.22 5.74 3.39
C PRO A 195 24.09 6.27 4.51
N GLU A 196 24.95 5.42 5.08
CA GLU A 196 25.86 5.85 6.13
C GLU A 196 26.45 7.16 5.67
N PRO A 197 26.27 8.25 6.42
CA PRO A 197 26.50 9.58 5.88
C PRO A 197 27.92 9.58 5.32
N ALA A 198 28.08 10.14 4.12
CA ALA A 198 29.39 10.30 3.47
C ALA A 198 30.47 10.84 4.43
N THR A 199 30.05 11.29 5.60
CA THR A 199 30.83 11.60 6.80
C THR A 199 31.80 10.49 7.20
N LEU A 200 31.46 9.20 7.10
CA LEU A 200 32.40 8.11 7.42
C LEU A 200 33.48 7.98 6.34
N ILE A 201 33.10 8.18 5.07
CA ILE A 201 34.05 8.19 3.96
C ILE A 201 34.93 9.46 4.05
N LEU A 202 34.32 10.59 4.39
CA LEU A 202 35.06 11.87 4.59
C LEU A 202 36.01 11.81 5.80
N LEU A 203 35.54 11.20 6.91
CA LEU A 203 36.37 11.02 8.12
C LEU A 203 37.55 10.08 7.85
N GLY A 204 37.27 8.94 7.15
CA GLY A 204 38.31 7.98 6.75
C GLY A 204 39.34 8.59 5.79
N SER A 205 38.90 9.33 4.78
CA SER A 205 39.80 10.01 3.83
C SER A 205 40.56 11.19 4.47
N GLY A 206 39.96 11.91 5.42
CA GLY A 206 40.57 12.97 6.19
C GLY A 206 41.72 12.46 7.09
N MET A 207 41.53 11.33 7.80
CA MET A 207 42.54 10.70 8.63
C MET A 207 43.73 10.17 7.81
N LEU A 208 43.47 9.58 6.63
CA LEU A 208 44.54 9.16 5.71
C LEU A 208 45.36 10.34 5.20
N GLY A 209 44.73 11.46 4.91
CA GLY A 209 45.42 12.71 4.50
C GLY A 209 46.35 13.26 5.56
N VAL A 210 45.91 13.26 6.81
CA VAL A 210 46.74 13.77 7.95
C VAL A 210 47.93 12.85 8.23
N MET A 211 47.77 11.52 8.13
CA MET A 211 48.88 10.58 8.30
C MET A 211 49.97 10.73 7.21
N LEU A 212 49.59 10.93 5.96
CA LEU A 212 50.50 11.07 4.84
C LEU A 212 51.30 12.41 4.91
N VAL A 213 50.70 13.48 5.42
CA VAL A 213 51.38 14.78 5.62
C VAL A 213 52.30 14.75 6.82
N GLY A 214 51.93 14.06 7.90
CA GLY A 214 52.76 13.88 9.09
C GLY A 214 54.07 13.12 8.80
N TRP A 215 54.02 12.09 7.96
CA TRP A 215 55.18 11.27 7.64
C TRP A 215 56.24 12.02 6.78
N LYS A 216 55.81 12.98 5.95
CA LYS A 216 56.72 13.79 5.12
C LYS A 216 57.51 14.85 5.90
N ARG A 217 57.14 15.13 7.16
CA ARG A 217 57.83 16.16 8.00
C ARG A 217 58.90 15.58 8.91
N GLN A 218 59.08 14.26 8.97
CA GLN A 218 60.07 13.58 9.82
C GLN A 218 61.23 12.95 9.03
N GLY A 219 61.37 13.25 7.74
CA GLY A 219 62.50 12.80 6.90
C GLY A 219 63.39 13.99 6.46
#